data_63ee372d511ac3558151209633812972
#
_entry.id   63ee372d511ac3558151209633812972
#
_cell.length_a   1.000
_cell.length_b   1.000
_cell.length_c   1.000
_cell.angle_alpha   90.00
_cell.angle_beta   90.00
_cell.angle_gamma   90.00
#
_symmetry.space_group_name_H-M   'P 1'
#
loop_
_entity.id
_entity.type
_entity.pdbx_description
1 polymer ?
#
loop_
_entity_poly.entity_id
_entity_poly.type
_entity_poly.pdbx_seq_one_letter_code
_entity_poly.pdbx_strand_id
1 'polypeptide(L)'
;MTENVETAAAELNDQPFRPEIVSSETVFEGAIWNVRRDVFRYNGDEITREYVDHTGAVGILALDDDGRVLLIRQYRHPVRHRDWEIPAGLLDMSGESPLEAAKRELGEEADLQADEWNVLADVFTSPGGNDEAIRIYLARGIHSTGSAFAREAEEADIEVRWVPLDEAVEAVLQRRVHNAPLIIALLAARTARDGGWTTLGSADEPWPSHPKLAR
;
A
#
# COMPACT_ATOMS: atom_id res chain seq x y z
N MET A 1 8.40 -39.84 -34.15
CA MET A 1 8.08 -39.68 -32.72
C MET A 1 8.55 -38.28 -32.34
N THR A 2 7.64 -37.32 -32.34
CA THR A 2 7.91 -35.94 -31.90
C THR A 2 7.62 -35.88 -30.41
N GLU A 3 8.69 -35.78 -29.60
CA GLU A 3 8.56 -35.53 -28.18
C GLU A 3 7.91 -34.15 -27.99
N ASN A 4 6.67 -34.13 -27.49
CA ASN A 4 6.07 -32.96 -26.93
C ASN A 4 6.83 -32.62 -25.63
N VAL A 5 7.76 -31.66 -25.69
CA VAL A 5 8.27 -31.01 -24.51
C VAL A 5 7.15 -30.08 -24.02
N GLU A 6 6.35 -30.58 -23.09
CA GLU A 6 5.49 -29.74 -22.26
C GLU A 6 6.44 -28.84 -21.47
N THR A 7 6.66 -27.62 -21.96
CA THR A 7 7.25 -26.53 -21.15
C THR A 7 6.27 -26.28 -20.02
N ALA A 8 6.59 -26.73 -18.81
CA ALA A 8 5.88 -26.33 -17.61
C ALA A 8 5.78 -24.79 -17.66
N ALA A 9 4.54 -24.27 -17.64
CA ALA A 9 4.32 -22.83 -17.62
C ALA A 9 5.10 -22.26 -16.43
N ALA A 10 5.99 -21.31 -16.68
CA ALA A 10 6.71 -20.64 -15.61
C ALA A 10 5.68 -20.02 -14.65
N GLU A 11 5.93 -20.18 -13.35
CA GLU A 11 5.08 -19.58 -12.33
C GLU A 11 4.98 -18.06 -12.58
N LEU A 12 3.76 -17.50 -12.42
CA LEU A 12 3.53 -16.07 -12.61
C LEU A 12 4.14 -15.30 -11.45
N ASN A 13 5.31 -14.72 -11.66
CA ASN A 13 6.05 -13.92 -10.69
C ASN A 13 6.66 -12.69 -11.35
N ASP A 14 6.60 -11.56 -10.63
CA ASP A 14 7.39 -10.39 -11.00
C ASP A 14 8.87 -10.67 -10.81
N GLN A 15 9.69 -10.23 -11.76
CA GLN A 15 11.13 -10.43 -11.71
C GLN A 15 11.85 -9.11 -11.46
N PRO A 16 12.65 -8.99 -10.39
CA PRO A 16 13.48 -7.81 -10.19
C PRO A 16 14.49 -7.67 -11.33
N PHE A 17 14.55 -6.46 -11.88
CA PHE A 17 15.53 -6.13 -12.92
C PHE A 17 16.24 -4.83 -12.53
N ARG A 18 17.57 -4.86 -12.48
CA ARG A 18 18.39 -3.70 -12.11
C ARG A 18 19.31 -3.35 -13.28
N PRO A 19 18.95 -2.37 -14.12
CA PRO A 19 19.81 -1.90 -15.20
C PRO A 19 21.05 -1.18 -14.65
N GLU A 20 22.08 -1.05 -15.49
CA GLU A 20 23.24 -0.20 -15.20
C GLU A 20 22.79 1.27 -15.20
N ILE A 21 22.95 1.95 -14.07
CA ILE A 21 22.67 3.38 -13.94
C ILE A 21 23.89 4.18 -14.40
N VAL A 22 23.76 4.97 -15.45
CA VAL A 22 24.78 5.84 -15.99
C VAL A 22 24.89 7.13 -15.16
N SER A 23 23.75 7.73 -14.83
CA SER A 23 23.66 8.88 -13.92
C SER A 23 22.31 8.92 -13.21
N SER A 24 22.30 9.53 -12.02
CA SER A 24 21.11 9.72 -11.22
C SER A 24 21.23 11.05 -10.47
N GLU A 25 20.23 11.92 -10.63
CA GLU A 25 20.23 13.25 -10.01
C GLU A 25 18.82 13.62 -9.52
N THR A 26 18.74 14.45 -8.50
CA THR A 26 17.49 15.12 -8.10
C THR A 26 17.32 16.35 -8.96
N VAL A 27 16.28 16.38 -9.80
CA VAL A 27 16.00 17.50 -10.73
C VAL A 27 14.97 18.50 -10.19
N PHE A 28 14.25 18.11 -9.13
CA PHE A 28 13.36 18.98 -8.39
C PHE A 28 13.35 18.56 -6.92
N GLU A 29 13.58 19.52 -6.02
CA GLU A 29 13.43 19.34 -4.57
C GLU A 29 12.12 19.99 -4.13
N GLY A 30 11.13 19.17 -3.75
CA GLY A 30 9.84 19.63 -3.26
C GLY A 30 9.78 19.68 -1.74
N ALA A 31 8.71 20.27 -1.21
CA ALA A 31 8.49 20.28 0.25
C ALA A 31 8.19 18.89 0.82
N ILE A 32 7.61 18.00 0.03
CA ILE A 32 7.25 16.63 0.44
C ILE A 32 7.93 15.61 -0.48
N TRP A 33 7.87 15.81 -1.80
CA TRP A 33 8.38 14.87 -2.79
C TRP A 33 9.49 15.47 -3.63
N ASN A 34 10.53 14.67 -3.86
CA ASN A 34 11.56 15.00 -4.84
C ASN A 34 11.23 14.32 -6.18
N VAL A 35 11.75 14.90 -7.27
CA VAL A 35 11.76 14.25 -8.58
C VAL A 35 13.20 13.89 -8.93
N ARG A 36 13.43 12.61 -9.20
CA ARG A 36 14.70 12.09 -9.67
C ARG A 36 14.69 11.91 -11.17
N ARG A 37 15.87 12.06 -11.77
CA ARG A 37 16.15 11.69 -13.16
C ARG A 37 17.26 10.67 -13.17
N ASP A 38 16.97 9.50 -13.74
CA ASP A 38 17.96 8.47 -14.01
C ASP A 38 18.19 8.35 -15.51
N VAL A 39 19.49 8.22 -15.89
CA VAL A 39 19.91 7.73 -17.18
C VAL A 39 20.45 6.32 -16.98
N PHE A 40 19.92 5.35 -17.69
CA PHE A 40 20.28 3.94 -17.53
C PHE A 40 20.34 3.21 -18.86
N ARG A 41 21.09 2.10 -18.91
CA ARG A 41 21.22 1.25 -20.11
C ARG A 41 20.16 0.19 -20.17
N TYR A 42 19.46 0.14 -21.29
CA TYR A 42 18.42 -0.85 -21.54
C TYR A 42 18.38 -1.26 -23.00
N ASN A 43 18.51 -2.57 -23.29
CA ASN A 43 18.53 -3.12 -24.65
C ASN A 43 19.56 -2.47 -25.60
N GLY A 44 20.69 -2.02 -25.08
CA GLY A 44 21.76 -1.39 -25.84
C GLY A 44 21.66 0.13 -25.98
N ASP A 45 20.56 0.72 -25.55
CA ASP A 45 20.34 2.17 -25.57
C ASP A 45 20.45 2.80 -24.19
N GLU A 46 20.74 4.10 -24.13
CA GLU A 46 20.61 4.91 -22.92
C GLU A 46 19.22 5.54 -22.90
N ILE A 47 18.48 5.28 -21.81
CA ILE A 47 17.13 5.77 -21.61
C ILE A 47 17.09 6.68 -20.40
N THR A 48 16.40 7.80 -20.54
CA THR A 48 16.15 8.75 -19.44
C THR A 48 14.73 8.58 -18.91
N ARG A 49 14.59 8.56 -17.56
CA ARG A 49 13.31 8.59 -16.87
C ARG A 49 13.35 9.54 -15.69
N GLU A 50 12.28 10.30 -15.55
CA GLU A 50 11.99 11.06 -14.34
C GLU A 50 10.87 10.35 -13.57
N TYR A 51 11.00 10.36 -12.24
CA TYR A 51 9.99 9.77 -11.36
C TYR A 51 9.97 10.48 -10.00
N VAL A 52 8.85 10.40 -9.31
CA VAL A 52 8.73 10.85 -7.91
C VAL A 52 9.45 9.86 -7.01
N ASP A 53 10.42 10.37 -6.24
CA ASP A 53 11.21 9.62 -5.25
C ASP A 53 10.39 9.49 -3.95
N HIS A 54 9.75 8.34 -3.75
CA HIS A 54 8.82 8.09 -2.64
C HIS A 54 9.44 7.20 -1.56
N THR A 55 9.11 7.43 -0.29
CA THR A 55 9.63 6.61 0.83
C THR A 55 9.03 5.22 0.91
N GLY A 56 7.90 4.99 0.25
CA GLY A 56 7.01 3.86 0.47
C GLY A 56 5.98 4.20 1.55
N ALA A 57 4.99 3.32 1.69
CA ALA A 57 3.90 3.52 2.64
C ALA A 57 3.35 2.18 3.16
N VAL A 58 2.55 2.25 4.21
CA VAL A 58 1.71 1.16 4.70
C VAL A 58 0.25 1.56 4.63
N GLY A 59 -0.64 0.59 4.37
CA GLY A 59 -2.08 0.76 4.48
C GLY A 59 -2.66 -0.28 5.43
N ILE A 60 -3.72 0.05 6.16
CA ILE A 60 -4.30 -0.81 7.19
C ILE A 60 -5.77 -1.06 6.92
N LEU A 61 -6.13 -2.28 6.55
CA LEU A 61 -7.51 -2.72 6.55
C LEU A 61 -7.86 -3.28 7.93
N ALA A 62 -8.45 -2.45 8.78
CA ALA A 62 -8.96 -2.86 10.08
C ALA A 62 -10.32 -3.54 9.89
N LEU A 63 -10.44 -4.80 10.34
CA LEU A 63 -11.63 -5.62 10.23
C LEU A 63 -12.10 -6.01 11.63
N ASP A 64 -13.32 -5.63 12.00
CA ASP A 64 -13.91 -5.98 13.30
C ASP A 64 -14.58 -7.37 13.30
N ASP A 65 -15.01 -7.80 14.49
CA ASP A 65 -15.66 -9.11 14.70
C ASP A 65 -17.05 -9.20 14.03
N ASP A 66 -17.68 -8.07 13.70
CA ASP A 66 -18.94 -8.01 12.96
C ASP A 66 -18.74 -8.07 11.43
N GLY A 67 -17.48 -8.20 10.96
CA GLY A 67 -17.12 -8.24 9.55
C GLY A 67 -17.21 -6.87 8.85
N ARG A 68 -17.08 -5.79 9.63
CA ARG A 68 -17.01 -4.42 9.10
C ARG A 68 -15.58 -3.97 8.99
N VAL A 69 -15.29 -3.20 7.96
CA VAL A 69 -13.99 -2.55 7.73
C VAL A 69 -14.07 -1.08 8.11
N LEU A 70 -12.99 -0.59 8.70
CA LEU A 70 -12.83 0.83 8.98
C LEU A 70 -12.40 1.55 7.72
N LEU A 71 -13.12 2.59 7.36
CA LEU A 71 -12.78 3.53 6.29
C LEU A 71 -12.63 4.93 6.89
N ILE A 72 -11.67 5.66 6.34
CA ILE A 72 -11.49 7.09 6.59
C ILE A 72 -11.83 7.87 5.34
N ARG A 73 -12.27 9.12 5.47
CA ARG A 73 -12.49 10.01 4.35
C ARG A 73 -11.75 11.32 4.57
N GLN A 74 -10.87 11.67 3.63
CA GLN A 74 -10.10 12.89 3.68
C GLN A 74 -9.99 13.56 2.31
N TYR A 75 -9.59 14.83 2.30
CA TYR A 75 -9.40 15.60 1.07
C TYR A 75 -8.02 15.31 0.46
N ARG A 76 -8.00 14.96 -0.83
CA ARG A 76 -6.77 14.77 -1.62
C ARG A 76 -6.66 15.83 -2.70
N HIS A 77 -5.80 16.83 -2.46
CA HIS A 77 -5.66 17.99 -3.33
C HIS A 77 -5.29 17.69 -4.79
N PRO A 78 -4.39 16.75 -5.11
CA PRO A 78 -4.03 16.47 -6.50
C PRO A 78 -5.22 16.04 -7.36
N VAL A 79 -6.12 15.24 -6.80
CA VAL A 79 -7.33 14.74 -7.49
C VAL A 79 -8.58 15.55 -7.17
N ARG A 80 -8.50 16.51 -6.22
CA ARG A 80 -9.60 17.40 -5.78
C ARG A 80 -10.85 16.66 -5.35
N HIS A 81 -10.65 15.53 -4.65
CA HIS A 81 -11.73 14.72 -4.10
C HIS A 81 -11.60 14.56 -2.60
N ARG A 82 -12.73 14.28 -1.93
CA ARG A 82 -12.75 13.67 -0.61
C ARG A 82 -12.91 12.18 -0.82
N ASP A 83 -11.78 11.47 -0.77
CA ASP A 83 -11.75 10.03 -1.05
C ASP A 83 -12.03 9.21 0.21
N TRP A 84 -12.75 8.10 0.07
CA TRP A 84 -12.74 7.04 1.04
C TRP A 84 -11.47 6.23 0.88
N GLU A 85 -10.78 6.00 1.99
CA GLU A 85 -9.48 5.34 2.06
C GLU A 85 -9.42 4.36 3.23
N ILE A 86 -8.38 3.55 3.31
CA ILE A 86 -7.97 2.87 4.53
C ILE A 86 -6.96 3.77 5.27
N PRO A 87 -6.81 3.68 6.60
CA PRO A 87 -5.70 4.30 7.31
C PRO A 87 -4.36 3.95 6.64
N ALA A 88 -3.49 4.95 6.46
CA ALA A 88 -2.25 4.78 5.71
C ALA A 88 -1.22 5.84 6.06
N GLY A 89 0.05 5.47 6.13
CA GLY A 89 1.12 6.41 6.39
C GLY A 89 2.44 6.07 5.72
N LEU A 90 3.33 7.05 5.73
CA LEU A 90 4.62 6.97 5.05
C LEU A 90 5.66 6.18 5.86
N LEU A 91 6.58 5.53 5.15
CA LEU A 91 7.77 4.90 5.74
C LEU A 91 8.93 5.90 5.76
N ASP A 92 8.77 6.99 6.49
CA ASP A 92 9.72 8.11 6.57
C ASP A 92 10.47 8.18 7.90
N MET A 93 10.07 7.40 8.91
CA MET A 93 10.73 7.35 10.20
C MET A 93 11.92 6.37 10.18
N SER A 94 13.12 6.89 10.46
CA SER A 94 14.34 6.08 10.45
C SER A 94 14.30 4.96 11.49
N GLY A 95 14.47 3.72 11.04
CA GLY A 95 14.52 2.53 11.92
C GLY A 95 13.16 1.94 12.28
N GLU A 96 12.07 2.56 11.85
CA GLU A 96 10.72 2.01 12.01
C GLU A 96 10.47 0.90 10.98
N SER A 97 9.98 -0.25 11.44
CA SER A 97 9.57 -1.32 10.53
C SER A 97 8.19 -1.01 9.90
N PRO A 98 7.85 -1.60 8.74
CA PRO A 98 6.52 -1.41 8.14
C PRO A 98 5.37 -1.78 9.08
N LEU A 99 5.53 -2.81 9.91
CA LEU A 99 4.51 -3.21 10.89
C LEU A 99 4.35 -2.17 12.02
N GLU A 100 5.46 -1.59 12.51
CA GLU A 100 5.41 -0.53 13.53
C GLU A 100 4.77 0.73 12.97
N ALA A 101 5.11 1.13 11.74
CA ALA A 101 4.45 2.22 11.03
C ALA A 101 2.93 1.97 10.93
N ALA A 102 2.51 0.77 10.49
CA ALA A 102 1.09 0.44 10.39
C ALA A 102 0.35 0.53 11.74
N LYS A 103 0.99 0.08 12.83
CA LYS A 103 0.40 0.19 14.18
C LYS A 103 0.27 1.63 14.65
N ARG A 104 1.29 2.44 14.40
CA ARG A 104 1.29 3.87 14.73
C ARG A 104 0.19 4.61 13.98
N GLU A 105 0.10 4.43 12.64
CA GLU A 105 -0.88 5.09 11.79
C GLU A 105 -2.33 4.71 12.14
N LEU A 106 -2.59 3.44 12.46
CA LEU A 106 -3.92 3.03 12.93
C LEU A 106 -4.30 3.75 14.23
N GLY A 107 -3.33 3.99 15.12
CA GLY A 107 -3.52 4.75 16.35
C GLY A 107 -3.80 6.23 16.05
N GLU A 108 -2.99 6.87 15.22
CA GLU A 108 -3.04 8.31 14.94
C GLU A 108 -4.28 8.69 14.14
N GLU A 109 -4.61 7.95 13.07
CA GLU A 109 -5.73 8.29 12.19
C GLU A 109 -7.10 7.78 12.67
N ALA A 110 -7.14 6.72 13.51
CA ALA A 110 -8.40 6.07 13.88
C ALA A 110 -8.61 5.87 15.40
N ASP A 111 -7.63 6.19 16.25
CA ASP A 111 -7.64 5.93 17.70
C ASP A 111 -7.81 4.43 18.04
N LEU A 112 -7.27 3.53 17.21
CA LEU A 112 -7.43 2.10 17.31
C LEU A 112 -6.10 1.36 17.45
N GLN A 113 -6.19 0.16 18.02
CA GLN A 113 -5.14 -0.87 18.07
C GLN A 113 -5.73 -2.19 17.62
N ALA A 114 -4.86 -3.17 17.30
CA ALA A 114 -5.26 -4.49 16.89
C ALA A 114 -4.34 -5.56 17.50
N ASP A 115 -4.90 -6.73 17.80
CA ASP A 115 -4.17 -7.86 18.37
C ASP A 115 -3.47 -8.71 17.29
N GLU A 116 -4.09 -8.82 16.12
CA GLU A 116 -3.63 -9.67 15.03
C GLU A 116 -3.31 -8.86 13.79
N TRP A 117 -2.14 -9.12 13.20
CA TRP A 117 -1.65 -8.46 12.00
C TRP A 117 -1.17 -9.48 10.98
N ASN A 118 -1.54 -9.28 9.74
CA ASN A 118 -1.11 -10.10 8.62
C ASN A 118 -0.82 -9.23 7.40
N VAL A 119 0.14 -9.61 6.57
CA VAL A 119 0.28 -9.00 5.25
C VAL A 119 -0.86 -9.48 4.36
N LEU A 120 -1.59 -8.53 3.78
CA LEU A 120 -2.72 -8.79 2.88
C LEU A 120 -2.30 -8.64 1.41
N ALA A 121 -1.54 -7.61 1.09
CA ALA A 121 -1.03 -7.38 -0.27
C ALA A 121 0.18 -6.42 -0.25
N ASP A 122 1.10 -6.62 -1.21
CA ASP A 122 2.16 -5.67 -1.56
C ASP A 122 1.88 -5.14 -2.98
N VAL A 123 1.95 -3.83 -3.16
CA VAL A 123 1.59 -3.21 -4.44
C VAL A 123 2.53 -2.07 -4.82
N PHE A 124 2.72 -1.87 -6.12
CA PHE A 124 3.24 -0.63 -6.68
C PHE A 124 2.08 0.22 -7.15
N THR A 125 2.00 1.48 -6.74
CA THR A 125 0.84 2.34 -7.02
C THR A 125 0.81 2.87 -8.44
N SER A 126 1.92 3.43 -8.90
CA SER A 126 2.06 3.99 -10.24
C SER A 126 3.48 3.84 -10.78
N PRO A 127 3.93 2.60 -11.08
CA PRO A 127 5.34 2.28 -11.38
C PRO A 127 5.87 2.93 -12.67
N GLY A 128 5.01 3.56 -13.45
CA GLY A 128 5.42 4.38 -14.60
C GLY A 128 5.87 5.81 -14.26
N GLY A 129 5.63 6.28 -13.03
CA GLY A 129 5.89 7.67 -12.65
C GLY A 129 6.37 7.89 -11.22
N ASN A 130 6.35 6.88 -10.37
CA ASN A 130 6.93 6.90 -9.03
C ASN A 130 7.50 5.53 -8.65
N ASP A 131 8.29 5.49 -7.58
CA ASP A 131 8.82 4.26 -6.99
C ASP A 131 8.08 3.87 -5.68
N GLU A 132 6.85 4.35 -5.51
CA GLU A 132 6.03 4.03 -4.35
C GLU A 132 5.64 2.57 -4.32
N ALA A 133 6.01 1.91 -3.23
CA ALA A 133 5.49 0.61 -2.85
C ALA A 133 4.64 0.76 -1.59
N ILE A 134 3.48 0.10 -1.55
CA ILE A 134 2.59 0.07 -0.39
C ILE A 134 2.41 -1.37 0.06
N ARG A 135 2.67 -1.63 1.35
CA ARG A 135 2.27 -2.87 2.01
C ARG A 135 0.94 -2.67 2.72
N ILE A 136 -0.03 -3.48 2.37
CA ILE A 136 -1.35 -3.45 3.00
C ILE A 136 -1.42 -4.55 4.05
N TYR A 137 -1.71 -4.14 5.28
CA TYR A 137 -1.94 -5.05 6.40
C TYR A 137 -3.42 -5.28 6.63
N LEU A 138 -3.79 -6.50 6.99
CA LEU A 138 -5.05 -6.82 7.64
C LEU A 138 -4.85 -6.78 9.14
N ALA A 139 -5.62 -5.95 9.84
CA ALA A 139 -5.63 -5.83 11.30
C ALA A 139 -6.95 -6.36 11.87
N ARG A 140 -6.90 -7.25 12.86
CA ARG A 140 -8.06 -7.88 13.52
C ARG A 140 -7.90 -7.84 15.03
N GLY A 141 -8.99 -8.15 15.79
CA GLY A 141 -9.00 -7.97 17.22
C GLY A 141 -8.92 -6.49 17.58
N ILE A 142 -9.79 -5.70 16.97
CA ILE A 142 -9.73 -4.23 17.02
C ILE A 142 -10.24 -3.71 18.36
N HIS A 143 -9.50 -2.81 18.98
CA HIS A 143 -9.87 -2.15 20.24
C HIS A 143 -9.38 -0.69 20.27
N SER A 144 -9.96 0.13 21.14
CA SER A 144 -9.60 1.53 21.27
C SER A 144 -8.23 1.69 21.96
N THR A 145 -7.46 2.72 21.55
CA THR A 145 -6.24 3.14 22.25
C THR A 145 -6.50 3.68 23.66
N GLY A 146 -7.76 4.04 23.97
CA GLY A 146 -8.15 4.69 25.23
C GLY A 146 -7.87 6.18 25.31
N SER A 147 -7.24 6.77 24.29
CA SER A 147 -6.97 8.21 24.16
C SER A 147 -7.14 8.64 22.72
N ALA A 148 -7.67 9.84 22.51
CA ALA A 148 -7.74 10.42 21.15
C ALA A 148 -6.42 11.09 20.81
N PHE A 149 -5.93 10.85 19.60
CA PHE A 149 -4.79 11.56 19.03
C PHE A 149 -5.23 12.93 18.48
N ALA A 150 -4.38 13.94 18.66
CA ALA A 150 -4.60 15.23 18.04
C ALA A 150 -4.28 15.15 16.54
N ARG A 151 -5.27 15.44 15.70
CA ARG A 151 -5.13 15.48 14.24
C ARG A 151 -5.03 16.93 13.80
N GLU A 152 -4.11 17.24 12.91
CA GLU A 152 -3.83 18.59 12.42
C GLU A 152 -3.99 18.67 10.90
N ALA A 153 -4.09 19.89 10.36
CA ALA A 153 -4.17 20.19 8.94
C ALA A 153 -5.23 19.37 8.20
N GLU A 154 -4.84 18.56 7.21
CA GLU A 154 -5.76 17.76 6.38
C GLU A 154 -6.40 16.61 7.16
N GLU A 155 -5.78 16.17 8.27
CA GLU A 155 -6.29 15.09 9.12
C GLU A 155 -7.37 15.56 10.11
N ALA A 156 -7.44 16.87 10.40
CA ALA A 156 -8.42 17.43 11.34
C ALA A 156 -9.88 17.17 10.91
N ASP A 157 -10.13 17.01 9.61
CA ASP A 157 -11.44 16.77 9.02
C ASP A 157 -11.67 15.30 8.60
N ILE A 158 -10.84 14.36 9.11
CA ILE A 158 -11.02 12.94 8.81
C ILE A 158 -12.38 12.45 9.34
N GLU A 159 -13.19 11.92 8.44
CA GLU A 159 -14.42 11.21 8.78
C GLU A 159 -14.15 9.71 8.85
N VAL A 160 -14.48 9.09 9.97
CA VAL A 160 -14.29 7.67 10.21
C VAL A 160 -15.61 6.93 10.09
N ARG A 161 -15.64 5.79 9.39
CA ARG A 161 -16.84 4.98 9.21
C ARG A 161 -16.55 3.48 9.18
N TRP A 162 -17.30 2.72 9.95
CA TRP A 162 -17.36 1.27 9.85
C TRP A 162 -18.38 0.84 8.80
N VAL A 163 -17.96 0.00 7.84
CA VAL A 163 -18.81 -0.44 6.72
C VAL A 163 -18.68 -1.96 6.58
N PRO A 164 -19.78 -2.72 6.43
CA PRO A 164 -19.69 -4.14 6.10
C PRO A 164 -18.77 -4.37 4.90
N LEU A 165 -17.86 -5.35 4.99
CA LEU A 165 -16.89 -5.63 3.92
C LEU A 165 -17.60 -5.84 2.57
N ASP A 166 -18.72 -6.52 2.56
CA ASP A 166 -19.49 -6.78 1.32
C ASP A 166 -20.08 -5.50 0.71
N GLU A 167 -20.56 -4.56 1.56
CA GLU A 167 -21.05 -3.25 1.10
C GLU A 167 -19.90 -2.40 0.53
N ALA A 168 -18.72 -2.44 1.18
CA ALA A 168 -17.54 -1.73 0.69
C ALA A 168 -17.07 -2.29 -0.66
N VAL A 169 -17.06 -3.61 -0.83
CA VAL A 169 -16.75 -4.26 -2.12
C VAL A 169 -17.78 -3.89 -3.19
N GLU A 170 -19.06 -3.84 -2.85
CA GLU A 170 -20.10 -3.40 -3.81
C GLU A 170 -19.86 -1.94 -4.26
N ALA A 171 -19.40 -1.06 -3.36
CA ALA A 171 -19.03 0.30 -3.72
C ALA A 171 -17.87 0.35 -4.74
N VAL A 172 -16.89 -0.56 -4.63
CA VAL A 172 -15.81 -0.74 -5.62
C VAL A 172 -16.38 -1.16 -6.96
N LEU A 173 -17.20 -2.22 -6.99
CA LEU A 173 -17.76 -2.78 -8.22
C LEU A 173 -18.67 -1.78 -8.95
N GLN A 174 -19.34 -0.91 -8.20
CA GLN A 174 -20.17 0.17 -8.73
C GLN A 174 -19.38 1.45 -9.05
N ARG A 175 -18.04 1.45 -8.88
CA ARG A 175 -17.18 2.59 -9.17
C ARG A 175 -17.53 3.85 -8.36
N ARG A 176 -17.97 3.67 -7.10
CA ARG A 176 -18.29 4.76 -6.17
C ARG A 176 -17.12 5.20 -5.31
N VAL A 177 -16.03 4.41 -5.27
CA VAL A 177 -14.76 4.69 -4.59
C VAL A 177 -13.61 4.52 -5.57
N HIS A 178 -12.54 5.30 -5.44
CA HIS A 178 -11.48 5.41 -6.44
C HIS A 178 -10.07 5.24 -5.90
N ASN A 179 -9.88 5.28 -4.58
CA ASN A 179 -8.56 5.11 -3.97
C ASN A 179 -8.02 3.69 -4.24
N ALA A 180 -6.88 3.58 -4.90
CA ALA A 180 -6.33 2.30 -5.34
C ALA A 180 -5.96 1.37 -4.16
N PRO A 181 -5.25 1.82 -3.09
CA PRO A 181 -5.01 0.98 -1.92
C PRO A 181 -6.28 0.44 -1.27
N LEU A 182 -7.32 1.26 -1.12
CA LEU A 182 -8.62 0.82 -0.62
C LEU A 182 -9.24 -0.27 -1.49
N ILE A 183 -9.28 -0.05 -2.82
CA ILE A 183 -9.86 -1.01 -3.76
C ILE A 183 -9.16 -2.36 -3.66
N ILE A 184 -7.82 -2.35 -3.67
CA ILE A 184 -7.01 -3.56 -3.57
C ILE A 184 -7.24 -4.26 -2.22
N ALA A 185 -7.21 -3.51 -1.12
CA ALA A 185 -7.43 -4.04 0.22
C ALA A 185 -8.79 -4.76 0.34
N LEU A 186 -9.87 -4.12 -0.14
CA LEU A 186 -11.21 -4.68 -0.07
C LEU A 186 -11.37 -5.95 -0.91
N LEU A 187 -10.85 -5.96 -2.13
CA LEU A 187 -10.94 -7.11 -3.02
C LEU A 187 -10.06 -8.27 -2.53
N ALA A 188 -8.84 -7.98 -2.04
CA ALA A 188 -7.95 -8.98 -1.46
C ALA A 188 -8.55 -9.58 -0.18
N ALA A 189 -9.08 -8.76 0.73
CA ALA A 189 -9.70 -9.23 1.96
C ALA A 189 -10.95 -10.08 1.69
N ARG A 190 -11.80 -9.68 0.73
CA ARG A 190 -12.96 -10.46 0.33
C ARG A 190 -12.53 -11.83 -0.20
N THR A 191 -11.54 -11.87 -1.08
CA THR A 191 -11.02 -13.11 -1.66
C THR A 191 -10.38 -13.99 -0.59
N ALA A 192 -9.54 -13.42 0.30
CA ALA A 192 -8.91 -14.14 1.40
C ALA A 192 -9.95 -14.70 2.38
N ARG A 193 -10.99 -13.92 2.73
CA ARG A 193 -12.09 -14.36 3.60
C ARG A 193 -12.82 -15.57 3.00
N ASP A 194 -13.19 -15.48 1.73
CA ASP A 194 -13.90 -16.56 1.04
C ASP A 194 -13.03 -17.82 0.89
N GLY A 195 -11.69 -17.68 0.91
CA GLY A 195 -10.70 -18.76 0.96
C GLY A 195 -10.30 -19.18 2.38
N GLY A 196 -10.98 -18.72 3.43
CA GLY A 196 -10.68 -19.07 4.83
C GLY A 196 -9.40 -18.44 5.36
N TRP A 197 -8.97 -17.30 4.83
CA TRP A 197 -7.78 -16.52 5.24
C TRP A 197 -6.43 -17.25 5.06
N THR A 198 -6.38 -18.28 4.23
CA THR A 198 -5.18 -19.14 4.07
C THR A 198 -4.06 -18.50 3.26
N THR A 199 -4.32 -17.36 2.61
CA THR A 199 -3.38 -16.64 1.75
C THR A 199 -2.68 -15.47 2.44
N LEU A 200 -2.95 -15.23 3.73
CA LEU A 200 -2.35 -14.14 4.47
C LEU A 200 -0.88 -14.42 4.78
N GLY A 201 -0.03 -13.40 4.57
CA GLY A 201 1.37 -13.44 4.97
C GLY A 201 1.58 -13.16 6.45
N SER A 202 2.77 -13.53 6.97
CA SER A 202 3.19 -13.15 8.31
C SER A 202 3.38 -11.64 8.41
N ALA A 203 3.00 -11.02 9.52
CA ALA A 203 3.08 -9.57 9.70
C ALA A 203 4.50 -9.00 9.55
N ASP A 204 5.51 -9.81 9.89
CA ASP A 204 6.93 -9.46 9.87
C ASP A 204 7.69 -10.09 8.70
N GLU A 205 6.98 -10.64 7.69
CA GLU A 205 7.65 -11.25 6.54
C GLU A 205 8.48 -10.21 5.77
N PRO A 206 9.64 -10.62 5.21
CA PRO A 206 10.46 -9.75 4.39
C PRO A 206 9.67 -9.12 3.24
N TRP A 207 10.06 -7.91 2.86
CA TRP A 207 9.47 -7.20 1.72
C TRP A 207 10.50 -6.98 0.60
N PRO A 208 10.88 -8.04 -0.13
CA PRO A 208 11.96 -7.98 -1.11
C PRO A 208 11.64 -7.13 -2.34
N SER A 209 10.36 -6.90 -2.63
CA SER A 209 9.95 -6.04 -3.74
C SER A 209 10.02 -4.54 -3.43
N HIS A 210 10.19 -4.13 -2.16
CA HIS A 210 10.28 -2.71 -1.81
C HIS A 210 11.57 -2.09 -2.36
N PRO A 211 11.50 -0.96 -3.13
CA PRO A 211 12.66 -0.40 -3.81
C PRO A 211 13.80 0.02 -2.88
N LYS A 212 13.51 0.39 -1.63
CA LYS A 212 14.47 0.97 -0.67
C LYS A 212 14.76 0.08 0.53
N LEU A 213 13.81 -0.75 1.01
CA LEU A 213 14.01 -1.62 2.18
C LEU A 213 14.76 -2.92 1.83
N ALA A 214 14.74 -3.35 0.59
CA ALA A 214 15.40 -4.57 0.11
C ALA A 214 16.92 -4.43 -0.12
N ARG A 215 17.59 -3.46 0.53
CA ARG A 215 19.05 -3.20 0.37
C ARG A 215 19.86 -3.82 1.49
#